data_376f9541ff83c352232fa1e069f83d0a
#
_entry.id   376f9541ff83c352232fa1e069f83d0a
#
_cell.length_a   1.000
_cell.length_b   1.000
_cell.length_c   1.000
_cell.angle_alpha   90.00
_cell.angle_beta   90.00
_cell.angle_gamma   90.00
#
_symmetry.space_group_name_H-M   'P 1'
#
loop_
_entity.id
_entity.type
_entity.pdbx_description
1 polymer ?
#
loop_
_entity_poly.entity_id
_entity_poly.type
_entity_poly.pdbx_seq_one_letter_code
_entity_poly.pdbx_strand_id
1 'polypeptide(L)'
;MRFIEFRKKYKVPEEILTIIKDKKVRAINKAHRSGDYVYDINNEYILKISLDKDKLLREKVVNDELENKLPLSKSILFIEKDNLYYYLKTKVTGTPLVNFINKPKQVIKLLKEALILLQSIDTSNIKLINKDSVGNKLVHGDFCLPNILIHNNKVSGFIDVEAMGIGDPWIDYSWCIWSLEYNLKSKEYTEDLLKELDNKFNQELYNKYIEI
;
A
#
# COMPACT_ATOMS: atom_id res chain seq x y z
N MET A 1 14.51 -4.95 -18.09
CA MET A 1 13.95 -4.75 -19.45
C MET A 1 14.39 -3.38 -19.93
N ARG A 2 14.86 -3.25 -21.17
CA ARG A 2 15.22 -1.93 -21.74
C ARG A 2 13.94 -1.14 -22.05
N PHE A 3 14.00 0.19 -22.01
CA PHE A 3 12.84 1.05 -22.29
C PHE A 3 12.18 0.77 -23.66
N ILE A 4 12.98 0.49 -24.69
CA ILE A 4 12.49 0.15 -26.04
C ILE A 4 11.66 -1.14 -26.04
N GLU A 5 12.08 -2.15 -25.30
CA GLU A 5 11.34 -3.43 -25.16
C GLU A 5 10.04 -3.22 -24.39
N PHE A 6 10.08 -2.40 -23.32
CA PHE A 6 8.92 -2.00 -22.54
C PHE A 6 7.87 -1.31 -23.41
N ARG A 7 8.27 -0.27 -24.17
CA ARG A 7 7.40 0.48 -25.07
C ARG A 7 6.73 -0.39 -26.13
N LYS A 8 7.46 -1.34 -26.73
CA LYS A 8 6.93 -2.27 -27.73
C LYS A 8 5.92 -3.24 -27.14
N LYS A 9 6.18 -3.71 -25.93
CA LYS A 9 5.36 -4.75 -25.27
C LYS A 9 3.99 -4.23 -24.81
N TYR A 10 3.92 -3.01 -24.28
CA TYR A 10 2.74 -2.51 -23.55
C TYR A 10 1.99 -1.39 -24.27
N LYS A 11 2.39 -0.98 -25.48
CA LYS A 11 1.75 0.14 -26.21
C LYS A 11 1.51 1.37 -25.32
N VAL A 12 2.46 1.67 -24.45
CA VAL A 12 2.37 2.73 -23.44
C VAL A 12 1.96 4.07 -24.09
N PRO A 13 1.01 4.82 -23.52
CA PRO A 13 0.60 6.14 -24.01
C PRO A 13 1.76 7.10 -24.18
N GLU A 14 1.71 7.96 -25.22
CA GLU A 14 2.80 8.91 -25.54
C GLU A 14 3.00 9.94 -24.41
N GLU A 15 1.95 10.31 -23.69
CA GLU A 15 2.01 11.22 -22.55
C GLU A 15 2.89 10.65 -21.43
N ILE A 16 2.74 9.35 -21.15
CA ILE A 16 3.60 8.65 -20.17
C ILE A 16 5.02 8.54 -20.72
N LEU A 17 5.15 8.17 -22.01
CA LEU A 17 6.47 8.04 -22.64
C LEU A 17 7.27 9.33 -22.62
N THR A 18 6.60 10.48 -22.75
CA THR A 18 7.22 11.80 -22.65
C THR A 18 7.82 12.05 -21.27
N ILE A 19 7.10 11.70 -20.20
CA ILE A 19 7.57 11.90 -18.81
C ILE A 19 8.71 10.96 -18.46
N ILE A 20 8.66 9.71 -18.95
CA ILE A 20 9.65 8.68 -18.61
C ILE A 20 10.76 8.54 -19.64
N LYS A 21 10.84 9.47 -20.60
CA LYS A 21 11.90 9.50 -21.62
C LYS A 21 13.28 9.47 -20.95
N ASP A 22 14.17 8.66 -21.50
CA ASP A 22 15.54 8.47 -21.04
C ASP A 22 15.70 7.92 -19.60
N LYS A 23 14.60 7.55 -18.95
CA LYS A 23 14.61 6.95 -17.60
C LYS A 23 14.75 5.43 -17.66
N LYS A 24 15.42 4.88 -16.65
CA LYS A 24 15.58 3.43 -16.49
C LYS A 24 14.26 2.81 -16.01
N VAL A 25 13.75 1.82 -16.75
CA VAL A 25 12.53 1.08 -16.42
C VAL A 25 12.88 -0.30 -15.88
N ARG A 26 12.39 -0.65 -14.70
CA ARG A 26 12.58 -1.93 -14.05
C ARG A 26 11.23 -2.53 -13.63
N ALA A 27 10.91 -3.75 -14.06
CA ALA A 27 9.74 -4.45 -13.54
C ALA A 27 9.96 -4.79 -12.05
N ILE A 28 9.02 -4.43 -11.19
CA ILE A 28 9.00 -4.80 -9.77
C ILE A 28 8.21 -6.10 -9.63
N ASN A 29 7.04 -6.17 -10.25
CA ASN A 29 6.17 -7.32 -10.21
C ASN A 29 5.81 -7.75 -11.63
N LYS A 30 5.86 -9.06 -11.90
CA LYS A 30 5.36 -9.66 -13.13
C LYS A 30 4.03 -10.32 -12.79
N ALA A 31 2.93 -9.59 -12.97
CA ALA A 31 1.56 -10.12 -12.94
C ALA A 31 1.39 -11.37 -12.05
N HIS A 32 1.50 -11.22 -10.73
CA HIS A 32 1.15 -12.29 -9.81
C HIS A 32 -0.23 -11.98 -9.19
N ARG A 33 -1.12 -12.94 -9.20
CA ARG A 33 -2.47 -12.96 -8.61
C ARG A 33 -3.42 -11.79 -8.96
N SER A 34 -2.94 -10.53 -8.98
CA SER A 34 -3.75 -9.33 -9.28
C SER A 34 -3.89 -9.01 -10.77
N GLY A 35 -3.09 -9.64 -11.65
CA GLY A 35 -3.06 -9.28 -13.06
C GLY A 35 -2.35 -7.95 -13.39
N ASP A 36 -1.87 -7.22 -12.40
CA ASP A 36 -1.25 -5.91 -12.56
C ASP A 36 0.24 -6.01 -12.91
N TYR A 37 0.69 -5.13 -13.80
CA TYR A 37 2.11 -4.93 -14.07
C TYR A 37 2.59 -3.68 -13.35
N VAL A 38 3.65 -3.80 -12.55
CA VAL A 38 4.22 -2.69 -11.77
C VAL A 38 5.66 -2.45 -12.18
N TYR A 39 5.97 -1.21 -12.54
CA TYR A 39 7.29 -0.77 -12.98
C TYR A 39 7.81 0.37 -12.12
N ASP A 40 9.06 0.23 -11.69
CA ASP A 40 9.88 1.29 -11.12
C ASP A 40 10.54 2.06 -12.28
N ILE A 41 10.35 3.35 -12.29
CA ILE A 41 10.91 4.25 -13.29
C ILE A 41 11.95 5.13 -12.61
N ASN A 42 13.22 4.81 -12.83
CA ASN A 42 14.40 5.55 -12.33
C ASN A 42 14.42 5.80 -10.81
N ASN A 43 13.70 4.99 -10.04
CA ASN A 43 13.50 5.19 -8.59
C ASN A 43 12.75 6.51 -8.24
N GLU A 44 12.09 7.13 -9.22
CA GLU A 44 11.32 8.38 -9.07
C GLU A 44 9.82 8.15 -9.17
N TYR A 45 9.41 7.24 -10.07
CA TYR A 45 7.99 6.98 -10.34
C TYR A 45 7.68 5.49 -10.27
N ILE A 46 6.40 5.21 -10.04
CA ILE A 46 5.79 3.89 -10.21
C ILE A 46 4.75 4.00 -11.32
N LEU A 47 4.83 3.09 -12.29
CA LEU A 47 3.81 2.90 -13.30
C LEU A 47 3.10 1.56 -13.03
N LYS A 48 1.82 1.62 -12.73
CA LYS A 48 0.92 0.46 -12.70
C LYS A 48 0.15 0.36 -14.02
N ILE A 49 0.01 -0.85 -14.54
CA ILE A 49 -0.81 -1.16 -15.73
C ILE A 49 -1.73 -2.31 -15.34
N SER A 50 -3.04 -2.12 -15.50
CA SER A 50 -4.07 -3.06 -15.09
C SER A 50 -5.19 -3.19 -16.10
N LEU A 51 -5.90 -4.30 -16.08
CA LEU A 51 -7.22 -4.48 -16.72
C LEU A 51 -8.36 -4.04 -15.79
N ASP A 52 -8.10 -3.92 -14.49
CA ASP A 52 -9.07 -3.52 -13.48
C ASP A 52 -9.03 -1.99 -13.30
N LYS A 53 -10.01 -1.31 -13.91
CA LYS A 53 -10.20 0.13 -13.83
C LYS A 53 -10.48 0.58 -12.39
N ASP A 54 -11.44 -0.08 -11.78
CA ASP A 54 -12.01 0.38 -10.50
C ASP A 54 -10.98 0.33 -9.39
N LYS A 55 -10.18 -0.74 -9.34
CA LYS A 55 -9.07 -0.88 -8.42
C LYS A 55 -8.04 0.24 -8.60
N LEU A 56 -7.58 0.45 -9.84
CA LEU A 56 -6.53 1.41 -10.11
C LEU A 56 -7.00 2.86 -9.93
N LEU A 57 -8.26 3.14 -10.32
CA LEU A 57 -8.89 4.44 -10.10
C LEU A 57 -9.10 4.70 -8.60
N ARG A 58 -9.51 3.68 -7.84
CA ARG A 58 -9.65 3.80 -6.38
C ARG A 58 -8.32 4.14 -5.71
N GLU A 59 -7.22 3.49 -6.09
CA GLU A 59 -5.89 3.82 -5.59
C GLU A 59 -5.52 5.29 -5.90
N LYS A 60 -5.83 5.75 -7.12
CA LYS A 60 -5.63 7.16 -7.50
C LYS A 60 -6.43 8.11 -6.62
N VAL A 61 -7.73 7.84 -6.42
CA VAL A 61 -8.61 8.69 -5.61
C VAL A 61 -8.12 8.78 -4.16
N VAL A 62 -7.67 7.66 -3.59
CA VAL A 62 -7.07 7.64 -2.24
C VAL A 62 -5.81 8.48 -2.18
N ASN A 63 -4.90 8.32 -3.14
CA ASN A 63 -3.69 9.13 -3.19
C ASN A 63 -4.01 10.63 -3.27
N ASP A 64 -4.92 11.03 -4.17
CA ASP A 64 -5.27 12.45 -4.38
C ASP A 64 -5.92 13.08 -3.13
N GLU A 65 -6.77 12.34 -2.42
CA GLU A 65 -7.47 12.86 -1.24
C GLU A 65 -6.57 12.96 -0.01
N LEU A 66 -5.57 12.06 0.10
CA LEU A 66 -4.78 11.90 1.32
C LEU A 66 -3.29 12.31 1.16
N GLU A 67 -2.80 12.70 -0.03
CA GLU A 67 -1.39 13.00 -0.27
C GLU A 67 -0.80 14.09 0.65
N ASN A 68 -1.65 15.02 1.12
CA ASN A 68 -1.23 16.10 2.04
C ASN A 68 -1.46 15.76 3.52
N LYS A 69 -2.03 14.58 3.81
CA LYS A 69 -2.34 14.11 5.17
C LYS A 69 -1.45 12.95 5.58
N LEU A 70 -1.06 12.13 4.60
CA LEU A 70 -0.22 10.95 4.78
C LEU A 70 0.92 10.92 3.76
N PRO A 71 2.04 10.25 4.08
CA PRO A 71 3.14 10.06 3.13
C PRO A 71 2.76 8.99 2.08
N LEU A 72 2.00 9.41 1.08
CA LEU A 72 1.52 8.61 -0.04
C LEU A 72 2.18 9.03 -1.35
N SER A 73 1.92 8.27 -2.41
CA SER A 73 2.31 8.65 -3.77
C SER A 73 1.50 9.86 -4.24
N LYS A 74 2.11 10.74 -5.01
CA LYS A 74 1.39 11.80 -5.74
C LYS A 74 1.02 11.28 -7.12
N SER A 75 -0.25 11.47 -7.50
CA SER A 75 -0.73 11.14 -8.84
C SER A 75 -0.09 12.04 -9.88
N ILE A 76 0.36 11.46 -10.99
CA ILE A 76 0.91 12.19 -12.13
C ILE A 76 -0.05 12.09 -13.32
N LEU A 77 -0.36 10.87 -13.76
CA LEU A 77 -1.26 10.62 -14.88
C LEU A 77 -2.07 9.35 -14.65
N PHE A 78 -3.33 9.37 -15.10
CA PHE A 78 -4.18 8.20 -15.23
C PHE A 78 -4.75 8.19 -16.65
N ILE A 79 -4.48 7.13 -17.41
CA ILE A 79 -4.86 7.04 -18.83
C ILE A 79 -5.51 5.68 -19.08
N GLU A 80 -6.60 5.72 -19.86
CA GLU A 80 -7.22 4.53 -20.45
C GLU A 80 -6.82 4.43 -21.93
N LYS A 81 -6.30 3.28 -22.35
CA LYS A 81 -5.94 3.02 -23.75
C LYS A 81 -5.97 1.52 -24.03
N ASP A 82 -6.62 1.13 -25.13
CA ASP A 82 -6.68 -0.26 -25.61
C ASP A 82 -7.16 -1.26 -24.54
N ASN A 83 -8.18 -0.90 -23.76
CA ASN A 83 -8.72 -1.66 -22.62
C ASN A 83 -7.70 -1.90 -21.48
N LEU A 84 -6.64 -1.13 -21.44
CA LEU A 84 -5.69 -1.10 -20.34
C LEU A 84 -5.73 0.25 -19.63
N TYR A 85 -5.53 0.21 -18.32
CA TYR A 85 -5.46 1.39 -17.46
C TYR A 85 -4.04 1.58 -17.00
N TYR A 86 -3.54 2.80 -17.15
CA TYR A 86 -2.18 3.20 -16.83
C TYR A 86 -2.22 4.25 -15.75
N TYR A 87 -1.58 3.98 -14.63
CA TYR A 87 -1.46 4.93 -13.53
C TYR A 87 0.00 5.20 -13.22
N LEU A 88 0.45 6.41 -13.55
CA LEU A 88 1.78 6.94 -13.21
C LEU A 88 1.68 7.79 -11.96
N LYS A 89 2.49 7.49 -10.96
CA LYS A 89 2.57 8.20 -9.68
C LYS A 89 4.00 8.32 -9.20
N THR A 90 4.28 9.23 -8.25
CA THR A 90 5.59 9.32 -7.63
C THR A 90 5.87 8.05 -6.82
N LYS A 91 7.14 7.69 -6.71
CA LYS A 91 7.55 6.60 -5.84
C LYS A 91 7.69 7.10 -4.40
N VAL A 92 7.05 6.44 -3.46
CA VAL A 92 7.29 6.65 -2.02
C VAL A 92 8.67 6.07 -1.67
N THR A 93 9.50 6.87 -1.00
CA THR A 93 10.84 6.45 -0.59
C THR A 93 10.77 5.52 0.62
N GLY A 94 11.48 4.41 0.57
CA GLY A 94 11.59 3.49 1.70
C GLY A 94 11.78 2.04 1.26
N THR A 95 11.96 1.20 2.26
CA THR A 95 12.09 -0.26 2.14
C THR A 95 10.88 -0.89 2.84
N PRO A 96 10.20 -1.88 2.23
CA PRO A 96 9.09 -2.57 2.88
C PRO A 96 9.48 -3.13 4.26
N LEU A 97 8.58 -2.96 5.23
CA LEU A 97 8.82 -3.36 6.63
C LEU A 97 9.11 -4.86 6.76
N VAL A 98 8.58 -5.68 5.87
CA VAL A 98 8.87 -7.12 5.82
C VAL A 98 10.36 -7.42 5.69
N ASN A 99 11.16 -6.53 5.11
CA ASN A 99 12.60 -6.73 4.98
C ASN A 99 13.37 -6.60 6.31
N PHE A 100 12.68 -6.15 7.36
CA PHE A 100 13.23 -6.03 8.73
C PHE A 100 12.77 -7.15 9.65
N ILE A 101 12.16 -8.21 9.12
CA ILE A 101 11.54 -9.29 9.89
C ILE A 101 12.51 -10.03 10.82
N ASN A 102 13.81 -9.96 10.55
CA ASN A 102 14.86 -10.48 11.43
C ASN A 102 15.07 -9.66 12.72
N LYS A 103 14.33 -8.55 12.89
CA LYS A 103 14.32 -7.69 14.06
C LYS A 103 12.90 -7.49 14.58
N PRO A 104 12.21 -8.54 15.06
CA PRO A 104 10.77 -8.51 15.32
C PRO A 104 10.35 -7.41 16.31
N LYS A 105 11.12 -7.14 17.35
CA LYS A 105 10.83 -6.04 18.30
C LYS A 105 10.86 -4.65 17.64
N GLN A 106 11.74 -4.44 16.67
CA GLN A 106 11.76 -3.20 15.88
C GLN A 106 10.56 -3.13 14.94
N VAL A 107 10.21 -4.25 14.29
CA VAL A 107 9.03 -4.35 13.43
C VAL A 107 7.77 -3.97 14.20
N ILE A 108 7.56 -4.51 15.41
CA ILE A 108 6.41 -4.21 16.27
C ILE A 108 6.30 -2.72 16.58
N LYS A 109 7.40 -2.06 16.95
CA LYS A 109 7.42 -0.62 17.20
C LYS A 109 7.04 0.20 15.97
N LEU A 110 7.55 -0.18 14.80
CA LEU A 110 7.23 0.48 13.54
C LEU A 110 5.79 0.23 13.09
N LEU A 111 5.23 -0.94 13.37
CA LEU A 111 3.80 -1.23 13.17
C LEU A 111 2.92 -0.31 14.02
N LYS A 112 3.25 -0.15 15.31
CA LYS A 112 2.56 0.80 16.19
C LYS A 112 2.65 2.23 15.65
N GLU A 113 3.85 2.68 15.26
CA GLU A 113 4.06 4.02 14.68
C GLU A 113 3.16 4.22 13.44
N ALA A 114 3.10 3.24 12.55
CA ALA A 114 2.30 3.29 11.33
C ALA A 114 0.78 3.33 11.62
N LEU A 115 0.30 2.53 12.58
CA LEU A 115 -1.10 2.53 13.00
C LEU A 115 -1.50 3.86 13.64
N ILE A 116 -0.65 4.41 14.53
CA ILE A 116 -0.90 5.72 15.13
C ILE A 116 -0.96 6.81 14.07
N LEU A 117 -0.05 6.78 13.08
CA LEU A 117 -0.06 7.74 11.98
C LEU A 117 -1.38 7.73 11.20
N LEU A 118 -1.92 6.55 10.87
CA LEU A 118 -3.21 6.42 10.20
C LEU A 118 -4.37 6.89 11.09
N GLN A 119 -4.45 6.37 12.32
CA GLN A 119 -5.60 6.58 13.22
C GLN A 119 -5.65 7.98 13.83
N SER A 120 -4.56 8.74 13.77
CA SER A 120 -4.50 10.14 14.22
C SER A 120 -5.06 11.14 13.19
N ILE A 121 -5.30 10.70 11.95
CA ILE A 121 -5.85 11.57 10.91
C ILE A 121 -7.27 11.98 11.27
N ASP A 122 -7.54 13.29 11.20
CA ASP A 122 -8.90 13.81 11.28
C ASP A 122 -9.72 13.37 10.07
N THR A 123 -10.76 12.58 10.32
CA THR A 123 -11.62 11.98 9.30
C THR A 123 -12.80 12.84 8.91
N SER A 124 -13.06 13.99 9.57
CA SER A 124 -14.25 14.83 9.39
C SER A 124 -14.49 15.28 7.93
N ASN A 125 -13.43 15.46 7.17
CA ASN A 125 -13.47 15.91 5.77
C ASN A 125 -13.02 14.82 4.78
N ILE A 126 -12.93 13.56 5.19
CA ILE A 126 -12.57 12.44 4.33
C ILE A 126 -13.83 11.77 3.82
N LYS A 127 -13.92 11.59 2.48
CA LYS A 127 -15.06 10.93 1.82
C LYS A 127 -14.80 9.46 1.49
N LEU A 128 -13.58 9.02 1.70
CA LEU A 128 -13.18 7.63 1.44
C LEU A 128 -13.79 6.72 2.51
N ILE A 129 -14.53 5.71 2.08
CA ILE A 129 -15.08 4.66 2.95
C ILE A 129 -14.37 3.35 2.65
N ASN A 130 -13.91 2.66 3.68
CA ASN A 130 -13.46 1.28 3.54
C ASN A 130 -14.67 0.39 3.25
N LYS A 131 -14.57 -0.48 2.23
CA LYS A 131 -15.71 -1.29 1.77
C LYS A 131 -15.99 -2.48 2.67
N ASP A 132 -14.98 -2.94 3.41
CA ASP A 132 -14.99 -4.20 4.15
C ASP A 132 -15.21 -4.01 5.65
N SER A 133 -15.28 -2.75 6.10
CA SER A 133 -15.47 -2.44 7.51
C SER A 133 -16.29 -1.16 7.74
N VAL A 134 -16.96 -1.08 8.89
CA VAL A 134 -17.75 0.09 9.31
C VAL A 134 -17.16 0.62 10.61
N GLY A 135 -16.75 1.89 10.61
CA GLY A 135 -16.12 2.53 11.76
C GLY A 135 -15.90 4.03 11.55
N ASN A 136 -15.04 4.64 12.33
CA ASN A 136 -14.80 6.09 12.34
C ASN A 136 -13.31 6.47 12.28
N LYS A 137 -12.44 5.53 12.00
CA LYS A 137 -11.00 5.77 11.86
C LYS A 137 -10.56 5.60 10.43
N LEU A 138 -9.50 6.29 10.03
CA LEU A 138 -8.85 5.99 8.77
C LEU A 138 -8.10 4.66 8.93
N VAL A 139 -8.36 3.73 8.02
CA VAL A 139 -7.74 2.40 7.96
C VAL A 139 -7.10 2.18 6.60
N HIS A 140 -6.07 1.36 6.54
CA HIS A 140 -5.42 0.95 5.31
C HIS A 140 -6.26 -0.08 4.53
N GLY A 141 -6.88 -1.01 5.25
CA GLY A 141 -7.69 -2.10 4.70
C GLY A 141 -6.89 -3.32 4.23
N ASP A 142 -5.58 -3.18 3.99
CA ASP A 142 -4.59 -4.25 3.74
C ASP A 142 -3.29 -3.87 4.47
N PHE A 143 -3.34 -3.79 5.81
CA PHE A 143 -2.23 -3.32 6.65
C PHE A 143 -1.18 -4.42 6.88
N CYS A 144 -0.58 -4.86 5.78
CA CYS A 144 0.45 -5.89 5.76
C CYS A 144 1.87 -5.30 5.78
N LEU A 145 2.84 -6.05 6.34
CA LEU A 145 4.26 -5.65 6.40
C LEU A 145 4.85 -5.19 5.06
N PRO A 146 4.53 -5.80 3.90
CA PRO A 146 5.01 -5.33 2.61
C PRO A 146 4.52 -3.92 2.22
N ASN A 147 3.36 -3.49 2.72
CA ASN A 147 2.68 -2.26 2.32
C ASN A 147 3.11 -1.03 3.14
N ILE A 148 3.93 -1.23 4.17
CA ILE A 148 4.46 -0.18 5.05
C ILE A 148 5.92 0.05 4.67
N LEU A 149 6.29 1.28 4.34
CA LEU A 149 7.65 1.64 3.94
C LEU A 149 8.40 2.31 5.09
N ILE A 150 9.67 1.93 5.21
CA ILE A 150 10.59 2.42 6.26
C ILE A 150 11.78 3.12 5.61
N HIS A 151 12.08 4.32 6.08
CA HIS A 151 13.29 5.05 5.73
C HIS A 151 13.89 5.67 6.99
N ASN A 152 15.21 5.55 7.17
CA ASN A 152 15.91 6.05 8.35
C ASN A 152 15.29 5.60 9.70
N ASN A 153 14.90 4.32 9.79
CA ASN A 153 14.24 3.70 10.95
C ASN A 153 12.91 4.34 11.38
N LYS A 154 12.20 5.01 10.47
CA LYS A 154 10.87 5.58 10.69
C LYS A 154 9.93 5.17 9.57
N VAL A 155 8.63 5.19 9.85
CA VAL A 155 7.61 5.02 8.81
C VAL A 155 7.73 6.16 7.80
N SER A 156 7.92 5.82 6.53
CA SER A 156 8.09 6.79 5.44
C SER A 156 6.94 6.79 4.46
N GLY A 157 6.00 5.87 4.57
CA GLY A 157 4.78 5.87 3.79
C GLY A 157 4.11 4.52 3.63
N PHE A 158 3.03 4.55 2.84
CA PHE A 158 2.18 3.40 2.56
C PHE A 158 2.05 3.20 1.05
N ILE A 159 1.86 1.95 0.64
CA ILE A 159 1.61 1.56 -0.76
C ILE A 159 0.44 0.58 -0.83
N ASP A 160 -0.10 0.36 -2.04
CA ASP A 160 -1.26 -0.50 -2.29
C ASP A 160 -2.48 -0.10 -1.44
N VAL A 161 -2.83 1.20 -1.59
CA VAL A 161 -3.80 1.91 -0.73
C VAL A 161 -5.23 1.90 -1.25
N GLU A 162 -5.56 1.08 -2.23
CA GLU A 162 -6.89 1.04 -2.85
C GLU A 162 -8.03 0.69 -1.88
N ALA A 163 -7.74 -0.05 -0.81
CA ALA A 163 -8.71 -0.37 0.23
C ALA A 163 -8.84 0.70 1.32
N MET A 164 -7.95 1.71 1.32
CA MET A 164 -7.91 2.73 2.38
C MET A 164 -9.18 3.57 2.43
N GLY A 165 -9.65 3.85 3.64
CA GLY A 165 -10.85 4.67 3.89
C GLY A 165 -11.24 4.68 5.35
N ILE A 166 -12.39 5.31 5.67
CA ILE A 166 -12.95 5.32 7.01
C ILE A 166 -13.55 3.94 7.30
N GLY A 167 -13.13 3.32 8.39
CA GLY A 167 -13.54 1.98 8.77
C GLY A 167 -13.27 1.65 10.24
N ASP A 168 -13.41 0.36 10.57
CA ASP A 168 -13.11 -0.20 11.87
C ASP A 168 -11.60 -0.47 11.99
N PRO A 169 -10.88 0.08 12.99
CA PRO A 169 -9.45 -0.16 13.20
C PRO A 169 -9.07 -1.65 13.28
N TRP A 170 -10.02 -2.51 13.65
CA TRP A 170 -9.76 -3.95 13.74
C TRP A 170 -9.43 -4.62 12.42
N ILE A 171 -9.82 -4.02 11.27
CA ILE A 171 -9.37 -4.56 9.98
C ILE A 171 -7.84 -4.46 9.86
N ASP A 172 -7.25 -3.33 10.25
CA ASP A 172 -5.80 -3.13 10.20
C ASP A 172 -5.08 -3.93 11.29
N TYR A 173 -5.64 -4.04 12.49
CA TYR A 173 -5.07 -4.91 13.54
C TYR A 173 -5.04 -6.37 13.10
N SER A 174 -6.10 -6.86 12.47
CA SER A 174 -6.18 -8.24 11.99
C SER A 174 -5.15 -8.53 10.89
N TRP A 175 -5.06 -7.68 9.88
CA TRP A 175 -4.04 -7.81 8.83
C TRP A 175 -2.61 -7.65 9.36
N CYS A 176 -2.40 -6.77 10.34
CA CYS A 176 -1.14 -6.59 11.03
C CYS A 176 -0.68 -7.87 11.73
N ILE A 177 -1.56 -8.45 12.56
CA ILE A 177 -1.31 -9.71 13.28
C ILE A 177 -1.02 -10.83 12.29
N TRP A 178 -1.93 -11.04 11.32
CA TRP A 178 -1.78 -12.08 10.30
C TRP A 178 -0.46 -11.94 9.54
N SER A 179 -0.14 -10.74 9.07
CA SER A 179 1.08 -10.50 8.30
C SER A 179 2.35 -10.71 9.13
N LEU A 180 2.33 -10.35 10.43
CA LEU A 180 3.44 -10.61 11.34
C LEU A 180 3.66 -12.11 11.52
N GLU A 181 2.61 -12.87 11.88
CA GLU A 181 2.66 -14.32 12.06
C GLU A 181 3.09 -15.05 10.78
N TYR A 182 2.50 -14.67 9.65
CA TYR A 182 2.82 -15.27 8.34
C TYR A 182 4.30 -15.11 7.95
N ASN A 183 4.87 -13.93 8.16
CA ASN A 183 6.24 -13.63 7.77
C ASN A 183 7.28 -14.17 8.77
N LEU A 184 6.95 -14.19 10.07
CA LEU A 184 7.79 -14.83 11.10
C LEU A 184 7.65 -16.35 11.15
N LYS A 185 6.55 -16.89 10.57
CA LYS A 185 6.13 -18.30 10.73
C LYS A 185 6.03 -18.72 12.21
N SER A 186 5.60 -17.78 13.06
CA SER A 186 5.49 -17.92 14.51
C SER A 186 4.45 -16.96 15.06
N LYS A 187 3.77 -17.37 16.13
CA LYS A 187 2.85 -16.53 16.91
C LYS A 187 3.51 -15.91 18.16
N GLU A 188 4.79 -16.17 18.38
CA GLU A 188 5.52 -15.75 19.58
C GLU A 188 5.43 -14.23 19.85
N TYR A 189 5.38 -13.43 18.80
CA TYR A 189 5.37 -11.97 18.92
C TYR A 189 3.98 -11.32 18.88
N THR A 190 2.92 -12.11 18.79
CA THR A 190 1.53 -11.59 18.75
C THR A 190 1.17 -10.86 20.05
N GLU A 191 1.52 -11.45 21.20
CA GLU A 191 1.29 -10.80 22.50
C GLU A 191 2.09 -9.51 22.66
N ASP A 192 3.33 -9.45 22.20
CA ASP A 192 4.16 -8.25 22.25
C ASP A 192 3.57 -7.15 21.38
N LEU A 193 3.06 -7.49 20.19
CA LEU A 193 2.35 -6.55 19.32
C LEU A 193 1.09 -6.02 20.00
N LEU A 194 0.27 -6.88 20.58
CA LEU A 194 -0.97 -6.48 21.25
C LEU A 194 -0.70 -5.57 22.46
N LYS A 195 0.33 -5.85 23.24
CA LYS A 195 0.77 -4.98 24.35
C LYS A 195 1.21 -3.60 23.85
N GLU A 196 1.98 -3.55 22.76
CA GLU A 196 2.38 -2.29 22.16
C GLU A 196 1.20 -1.47 21.62
N LEU A 197 0.13 -2.14 21.18
CA LEU A 197 -1.08 -1.49 20.68
C LEU A 197 -2.10 -1.15 21.78
N ASP A 198 -1.77 -1.42 23.07
CA ASP A 198 -2.68 -1.29 24.22
C ASP A 198 -4.03 -2.00 23.98
N ASN A 199 -3.98 -3.12 23.28
CA ASN A 199 -5.16 -3.86 22.85
C ASN A 199 -5.19 -5.28 23.43
N LYS A 200 -6.41 -5.79 23.61
CA LYS A 200 -6.63 -7.20 23.91
C LYS A 200 -7.04 -7.92 22.63
N PHE A 201 -6.51 -9.13 22.43
CA PHE A 201 -6.90 -9.95 21.29
C PHE A 201 -8.41 -10.22 21.29
N ASN A 202 -9.05 -9.95 20.16
CA ASN A 202 -10.45 -10.26 19.92
C ASN A 202 -10.55 -11.25 18.76
N GLN A 203 -10.78 -12.53 19.09
CA GLN A 203 -10.84 -13.63 18.12
C GLN A 203 -11.98 -13.46 17.11
N GLU A 204 -13.13 -12.93 17.53
CA GLU A 204 -14.28 -12.73 16.64
C GLU A 204 -13.96 -11.67 15.57
N LEU A 205 -13.44 -10.51 15.97
CA LEU A 205 -13.05 -9.46 15.04
C LEU A 205 -11.87 -9.88 14.16
N TYR A 206 -10.90 -10.60 14.71
CA TYR A 206 -9.80 -11.15 13.92
C TYR A 206 -10.33 -12.06 12.80
N ASN A 207 -11.16 -13.05 13.14
CA ASN A 207 -11.71 -13.98 12.16
C ASN A 207 -12.55 -13.24 11.10
N LYS A 208 -13.39 -12.30 11.54
CA LYS A 208 -14.24 -11.49 10.66
C LYS A 208 -13.44 -10.81 9.54
N TYR A 209 -12.22 -10.32 9.81
CA TYR A 209 -11.45 -9.53 8.86
C TYR A 209 -10.37 -10.32 8.12
N ILE A 210 -10.03 -11.53 8.55
CA ILE A 210 -9.03 -12.37 7.86
C ILE A 210 -9.69 -13.39 6.92
N GLU A 211 -10.97 -13.72 7.13
CA GLU A 211 -11.73 -14.67 6.29
C GLU A 211 -12.39 -14.00 5.05
N ILE A 212 -12.07 -12.71 4.80
CA ILE A 212 -12.59 -11.94 3.65
C ILE A 212 -11.89 -12.33 2.35
#